data_75e3a632ced0e220031f809c8e8bc81e
#
_entry.id   75e3a632ced0e220031f809c8e8bc81e
#
_cell.length_a   1.000
_cell.length_b   1.000
_cell.length_c   1.000
_cell.angle_alpha   90.00
_cell.angle_beta   90.00
_cell.angle_gamma   90.00
#
_symmetry.space_group_name_H-M   'P 1'
#
loop_
_entity.id
_entity.type
_entity.pdbx_description
1 polymer ?
#
loop_
_entity_poly.entity_id
_entity_poly.type
_entity_poly.pdbx_seq_one_letter_code
_entity_poly.pdbx_strand_id
1 'polypeptide(L)'
;IAGAPPTANGEVPGIPSDVPADAGPAPRAGPPETQLPVAGPSQPGALEVGPPDVPSSADRPALVRFTPAKPRSVPAPDSYALRLVARHRLYDHGTLVQACPSLAPLAPSPGLRANPYDLDRLGVQTGGRVRVRGREALEMGVLADTDVPRGVAVIDLDLADDGAEDLIDSGRTVNDVRLETL
;
A
#
# COMPACT_ATOMS: atom_id res chain seq x y z
N ILE A 1 -47.07 41.30 -13.77
CA ILE A 1 -46.91 41.72 -12.36
C ILE A 1 -45.55 41.21 -11.90
N ALA A 2 -44.62 42.16 -11.71
CA ALA A 2 -43.25 41.93 -11.31
C ALA A 2 -43.17 41.57 -9.82
N GLY A 3 -42.36 40.58 -9.50
CA GLY A 3 -41.94 40.27 -8.13
C GLY A 3 -40.44 40.23 -8.11
N ALA A 4 -39.83 41.25 -7.43
CA ALA A 4 -38.38 41.29 -7.20
C ALA A 4 -37.95 40.33 -6.12
N PRO A 5 -36.71 39.82 -6.17
CA PRO A 5 -36.17 38.98 -5.10
C PRO A 5 -35.67 39.82 -3.91
N PRO A 6 -35.75 39.33 -2.68
CA PRO A 6 -35.20 40.03 -1.53
C PRO A 6 -33.68 39.80 -1.41
N THR A 7 -32.95 40.89 -1.35
CA THR A 7 -31.59 40.99 -0.87
C THR A 7 -31.56 40.78 0.65
N ALA A 8 -30.90 39.75 1.16
CA ALA A 8 -30.56 39.61 2.53
C ALA A 8 -29.03 39.71 2.69
N ASN A 9 -28.56 40.89 3.08
CA ASN A 9 -27.25 41.11 3.66
C ASN A 9 -27.24 40.48 5.06
N GLY A 10 -26.60 39.33 5.18
CA GLY A 10 -26.24 38.73 6.48
C GLY A 10 -24.94 39.35 6.97
N GLU A 11 -25.09 40.28 7.92
CA GLU A 11 -23.99 40.86 8.67
C GLU A 11 -23.33 39.76 9.52
N VAL A 12 -22.05 39.51 9.30
CA VAL A 12 -21.24 38.60 10.09
C VAL A 12 -20.82 39.33 11.36
N PRO A 13 -21.18 38.87 12.57
CA PRO A 13 -20.76 39.51 13.79
C PRO A 13 -19.24 39.41 13.97
N GLY A 14 -18.64 40.58 14.23
CA GLY A 14 -17.19 40.74 14.38
C GLY A 14 -16.64 39.89 15.55
N ILE A 15 -15.58 39.20 15.29
CA ILE A 15 -14.76 38.49 16.29
C ILE A 15 -13.97 39.56 17.05
N PRO A 16 -14.05 39.64 18.38
CA PRO A 16 -13.26 40.58 19.18
C PRO A 16 -11.77 40.18 19.09
N SER A 17 -10.96 41.17 18.68
CA SER A 17 -9.50 41.07 18.59
C SER A 17 -8.85 41.40 19.94
N ASP A 18 -9.06 40.57 20.95
CA ASP A 18 -8.30 40.60 22.18
C ASP A 18 -7.75 39.22 22.51
N VAL A 19 -6.67 38.88 21.83
CA VAL A 19 -5.80 37.77 22.22
C VAL A 19 -4.61 38.39 22.97
N PRO A 20 -4.48 38.14 24.29
CA PRO A 20 -3.30 38.59 25.02
C PRO A 20 -2.07 37.87 24.46
N ALA A 21 -1.01 38.63 24.24
CA ALA A 21 0.29 38.14 23.78
C ALA A 21 0.75 36.98 24.67
N ASP A 22 0.88 35.84 24.01
CA ASP A 22 1.35 34.58 24.54
C ASP A 22 2.69 34.72 25.25
N ALA A 23 2.72 34.46 26.54
CA ALA A 23 3.93 34.10 27.26
C ALA A 23 4.32 32.70 26.83
N GLY A 24 5.31 32.58 25.98
CA GLY A 24 5.83 31.30 25.49
C GLY A 24 6.08 30.30 26.62
N PRO A 25 5.88 29.00 26.39
CA PRO A 25 6.04 28.00 27.43
C PRO A 25 7.47 28.01 27.97
N ALA A 26 7.56 28.07 29.30
CA ALA A 26 8.84 27.96 30.01
C ALA A 26 9.57 26.67 29.56
N PRO A 27 10.90 26.71 29.45
CA PRO A 27 11.68 25.54 29.08
C PRO A 27 11.42 24.43 30.11
N ARG A 28 10.87 23.32 29.65
CA ARG A 28 10.71 22.11 30.46
C ARG A 28 12.10 21.65 30.90
N ALA A 29 12.33 21.65 32.20
CA ALA A 29 13.48 20.98 32.78
C ALA A 29 13.46 19.52 32.29
N GLY A 30 14.49 19.10 31.57
CA GLY A 30 14.67 17.72 31.19
C GLY A 30 14.76 16.82 32.44
N PRO A 31 14.40 15.55 32.32
CA PRO A 31 14.56 14.60 33.40
C PRO A 31 16.04 14.59 33.83
N PRO A 32 16.34 14.38 35.14
CA PRO A 32 17.70 14.32 35.59
C PRO A 32 18.45 13.23 34.84
N GLU A 33 19.56 13.60 34.19
CA GLU A 33 20.45 12.64 33.60
C GLU A 33 20.96 11.70 34.69
N THR A 34 20.38 10.50 34.72
CA THR A 34 20.93 9.40 35.51
C THR A 34 22.26 9.01 34.84
N GLN A 35 23.35 9.56 35.36
CA GLN A 35 24.68 9.11 34.96
C GLN A 35 24.82 7.63 35.34
N LEU A 36 24.65 6.77 34.32
CA LEU A 36 25.05 5.38 34.43
C LEU A 36 26.55 5.35 34.71
N PRO A 37 27.04 4.51 35.65
CA PRO A 37 28.46 4.39 35.90
C PRO A 37 29.16 3.99 34.60
N VAL A 38 30.01 4.87 34.09
CA VAL A 38 30.92 4.56 32.99
C VAL A 38 31.86 3.49 33.48
N ALA A 39 31.53 2.23 33.21
CA ALA A 39 32.49 1.14 33.31
C ALA A 39 33.64 1.49 32.37
N GLY A 40 34.81 1.64 32.92
CA GLY A 40 36.01 1.88 32.13
C GLY A 40 36.17 0.84 31.03
N PRO A 41 36.89 1.19 29.95
CA PRO A 41 37.02 0.30 28.81
C PRO A 41 37.74 -0.98 29.23
N SER A 42 36.97 -2.03 29.53
CA SER A 42 37.47 -3.40 29.45
C SER A 42 37.79 -3.62 27.98
N GLN A 43 39.08 -3.57 27.66
CA GLN A 43 39.51 -3.98 26.33
C GLN A 43 39.02 -5.40 26.10
N PRO A 44 38.05 -5.65 25.20
CA PRO A 44 37.84 -7.00 24.73
C PRO A 44 39.12 -7.36 23.98
N GLY A 45 39.76 -8.48 24.38
CA GLY A 45 40.88 -9.01 23.63
C GLY A 45 40.50 -8.99 22.16
N ALA A 46 41.26 -8.28 21.38
CA ALA A 46 41.06 -8.21 19.94
C ALA A 46 41.20 -9.64 19.41
N LEU A 47 40.06 -10.30 19.17
CA LEU A 47 40.05 -11.41 18.24
C LEU A 47 40.46 -10.77 16.91
N GLU A 48 41.73 -10.95 16.54
CA GLU A 48 42.15 -10.70 15.16
C GLU A 48 41.35 -11.63 14.27
N VAL A 49 40.14 -11.21 13.90
CA VAL A 49 39.44 -11.81 12.79
C VAL A 49 40.23 -11.37 11.56
N GLY A 50 41.09 -12.25 11.10
CA GLY A 50 41.78 -12.07 9.82
C GLY A 50 40.74 -11.75 8.75
N PRO A 51 41.14 -11.02 7.70
CA PRO A 51 40.21 -10.70 6.62
C PRO A 51 39.53 -11.99 6.16
N PRO A 52 38.20 -11.98 5.96
CA PRO A 52 37.49 -13.17 5.51
C PRO A 52 38.21 -13.73 4.28
N ASP A 53 38.45 -15.04 4.31
CA ASP A 53 39.10 -15.76 3.21
C ASP A 53 38.23 -15.58 1.95
N VAL A 54 38.49 -14.53 1.20
CA VAL A 54 37.75 -14.24 -0.03
C VAL A 54 38.26 -15.24 -1.06
N PRO A 55 37.42 -16.16 -1.56
CA PRO A 55 37.86 -17.14 -2.53
C PRO A 55 38.54 -16.45 -3.72
N SER A 56 39.70 -16.96 -4.10
CA SER A 56 40.44 -16.49 -5.27
C SER A 56 39.53 -16.41 -6.49
N SER A 57 39.77 -15.47 -7.37
CA SER A 57 39.01 -15.35 -8.62
C SER A 57 39.01 -16.65 -9.45
N ALA A 58 40.01 -17.50 -9.22
CA ALA A 58 40.12 -18.83 -9.86
C ALA A 58 39.11 -19.86 -9.29
N ASP A 59 38.70 -19.71 -8.05
CA ASP A 59 37.77 -20.63 -7.36
C ASP A 59 36.30 -20.17 -7.47
N ARG A 60 36.04 -19.02 -8.09
CA ARG A 60 34.66 -18.58 -8.30
C ARG A 60 34.03 -19.39 -9.41
N PRO A 61 32.83 -19.95 -9.18
CA PRO A 61 32.10 -20.61 -10.26
C PRO A 61 31.87 -19.62 -11.39
N ALA A 62 31.96 -20.13 -12.63
CA ALA A 62 31.68 -19.28 -13.78
C ALA A 62 30.32 -18.64 -13.69
N LEU A 63 30.26 -17.34 -13.91
CA LEU A 63 28.99 -16.61 -13.91
C LEU A 63 28.06 -17.21 -14.96
N VAL A 64 26.86 -17.58 -14.54
CA VAL A 64 25.82 -18.04 -15.46
C VAL A 64 25.49 -16.89 -16.42
N ARG A 65 25.75 -17.12 -17.71
CA ARG A 65 25.43 -16.13 -18.74
C ARG A 65 23.89 -16.11 -18.90
N PHE A 66 23.27 -14.98 -18.58
CA PHE A 66 21.85 -14.78 -18.83
C PHE A 66 21.60 -14.69 -20.34
N THR A 67 20.77 -15.58 -20.86
CA THR A 67 20.27 -15.49 -22.23
C THR A 67 18.79 -15.07 -22.12
N PRO A 68 18.41 -13.86 -22.57
CA PRO A 68 17.03 -13.42 -22.48
C PRO A 68 16.13 -14.37 -23.28
N ALA A 69 15.05 -14.82 -22.64
CA ALA A 69 14.04 -15.59 -23.32
C ALA A 69 13.35 -14.72 -24.40
N LYS A 70 12.90 -15.34 -25.46
CA LYS A 70 12.12 -14.64 -26.48
C LYS A 70 10.88 -14.03 -25.84
N PRO A 71 10.59 -12.72 -26.08
CA PRO A 71 9.41 -12.08 -25.52
C PRO A 71 8.14 -12.87 -25.87
N ARG A 72 7.33 -13.18 -24.87
CA ARG A 72 6.01 -13.78 -25.11
C ARG A 72 5.04 -12.67 -25.50
N SER A 73 4.20 -12.94 -26.50
CA SER A 73 3.11 -12.04 -26.84
C SER A 73 2.12 -12.00 -25.68
N VAL A 74 1.79 -10.79 -25.22
CA VAL A 74 0.77 -10.56 -24.21
C VAL A 74 -0.55 -10.39 -24.92
N PRO A 75 -1.57 -11.24 -24.66
CA PRO A 75 -2.89 -11.07 -25.24
C PRO A 75 -3.53 -9.76 -24.78
N ALA A 76 -4.30 -9.13 -25.66
CA ALA A 76 -5.13 -7.98 -25.29
C ALA A 76 -6.20 -8.42 -24.31
N PRO A 77 -6.57 -7.60 -23.30
CA PRO A 77 -7.66 -7.90 -22.41
C PRO A 77 -8.99 -7.88 -23.18
N ASP A 78 -9.92 -8.73 -22.77
CA ASP A 78 -11.30 -8.71 -23.24
C ASP A 78 -11.98 -7.38 -22.80
N SER A 79 -12.95 -6.91 -23.58
CA SER A 79 -13.67 -5.64 -23.34
C SER A 79 -14.36 -5.57 -21.96
N TYR A 80 -14.66 -6.71 -21.36
CA TYR A 80 -15.32 -6.81 -20.04
C TYR A 80 -14.38 -7.31 -18.94
N ALA A 81 -13.11 -7.48 -19.25
CA ALA A 81 -12.10 -7.92 -18.31
C ALA A 81 -11.17 -6.77 -17.93
N LEU A 82 -10.63 -6.85 -16.73
CA LEU A 82 -9.57 -5.98 -16.24
C LEU A 82 -8.31 -6.81 -16.07
N ARG A 83 -7.16 -6.25 -16.46
CA ARG A 83 -5.86 -6.88 -16.24
C ARG A 83 -5.54 -6.89 -14.75
N LEU A 84 -5.39 -8.07 -14.16
CA LEU A 84 -5.07 -8.20 -12.75
C LEU A 84 -3.60 -7.91 -12.50
N VAL A 85 -3.33 -7.03 -11.55
CA VAL A 85 -2.01 -6.75 -11.00
C VAL A 85 -2.05 -7.05 -9.51
N ALA A 86 -1.32 -8.07 -9.09
CA ALA A 86 -1.14 -8.38 -7.68
C ALA A 86 0.14 -7.71 -7.18
N ARG A 87 0.09 -7.11 -5.99
CA ARG A 87 1.23 -6.41 -5.39
C ARG A 87 1.37 -6.69 -3.90
N HIS A 88 2.58 -6.62 -3.41
CA HIS A 88 2.86 -6.56 -1.98
C HIS A 88 2.84 -5.12 -1.49
N ARG A 89 2.45 -4.94 -0.24
CA ARG A 89 2.56 -3.67 0.48
C ARG A 89 3.57 -3.79 1.61
N LEU A 90 4.09 -2.65 2.06
CA LEU A 90 4.97 -2.59 3.22
C LEU A 90 4.21 -2.97 4.50
N TYR A 91 2.99 -2.45 4.64
CA TYR A 91 2.07 -2.81 5.71
C TYR A 91 0.88 -3.52 5.09
N ASP A 92 0.73 -4.79 5.42
CA ASP A 92 -0.28 -5.70 4.87
C ASP A 92 -1.09 -6.38 5.99
N HIS A 93 -1.92 -7.32 5.63
CA HIS A 93 -2.68 -8.14 6.58
C HIS A 93 -1.96 -9.44 6.95
N GLY A 94 -0.68 -9.56 6.61
CA GLY A 94 0.16 -10.70 6.97
C GLY A 94 0.40 -10.80 8.47
N THR A 95 0.67 -12.02 8.93
CA THR A 95 0.77 -12.37 10.36
C THR A 95 1.73 -11.49 11.13
N LEU A 96 2.88 -11.12 10.57
CA LEU A 96 3.89 -10.33 11.28
C LEU A 96 3.42 -8.89 11.53
N VAL A 97 2.81 -8.26 10.54
CA VAL A 97 2.28 -6.89 10.66
C VAL A 97 1.11 -6.88 11.63
N GLN A 98 0.19 -7.84 11.52
CA GLN A 98 -0.99 -7.92 12.38
C GLN A 98 -0.66 -8.29 13.83
N ALA A 99 0.41 -9.03 14.07
CA ALA A 99 0.90 -9.32 15.41
C ALA A 99 1.58 -8.11 16.10
N CYS A 100 1.85 -7.03 15.38
CA CYS A 100 2.47 -5.83 15.91
C CYS A 100 1.42 -4.71 16.09
N PRO A 101 1.02 -4.36 17.35
CA PRO A 101 -0.02 -3.35 17.59
C PRO A 101 0.29 -1.96 17.00
N SER A 102 1.57 -1.62 16.84
CA SER A 102 2.00 -0.35 16.26
C SER A 102 1.90 -0.32 14.74
N LEU A 103 1.96 -1.47 14.07
CA LEU A 103 1.97 -1.59 12.60
C LEU A 103 0.60 -1.98 12.03
N ALA A 104 -0.16 -2.81 12.74
CA ALA A 104 -1.46 -3.29 12.28
C ALA A 104 -2.41 -2.16 11.82
N PRO A 105 -2.50 -1.01 12.51
CA PRO A 105 -3.36 0.09 12.06
C PRO A 105 -2.90 0.78 10.78
N LEU A 106 -1.67 0.53 10.32
CA LEU A 106 -1.12 1.11 9.09
C LEU A 106 -1.48 0.30 7.84
N ALA A 107 -1.96 -0.94 8.03
CA ALA A 107 -2.44 -1.75 6.93
C ALA A 107 -3.74 -1.15 6.35
N PRO A 108 -3.79 -0.90 5.03
CA PRO A 108 -5.00 -0.35 4.42
C PRO A 108 -6.11 -1.39 4.37
N SER A 109 -7.35 -0.91 4.25
CA SER A 109 -8.49 -1.80 4.06
C SER A 109 -8.29 -2.71 2.86
N PRO A 110 -8.58 -4.02 3.00
CA PRO A 110 -8.50 -4.98 1.90
C PRO A 110 -9.54 -4.65 0.83
N GLY A 111 -9.23 -5.00 -0.41
CA GLY A 111 -10.16 -4.85 -1.52
C GLY A 111 -9.47 -4.72 -2.87
N LEU A 112 -10.26 -4.94 -3.91
CA LEU A 112 -9.85 -4.72 -5.28
C LEU A 112 -9.89 -3.22 -5.60
N ARG A 113 -8.81 -2.69 -6.15
CA ARG A 113 -8.74 -1.30 -6.62
C ARG A 113 -8.85 -1.25 -8.13
N ALA A 114 -9.69 -0.35 -8.62
CA ALA A 114 -9.85 -0.15 -10.05
C ALA A 114 -10.13 1.34 -10.36
N ASN A 115 -9.88 1.73 -11.59
CA ASN A 115 -10.16 3.10 -12.02
C ASN A 115 -11.67 3.39 -11.94
N PRO A 116 -12.09 4.55 -11.43
CA PRO A 116 -13.51 4.93 -11.37
C PRO A 116 -14.24 4.77 -12.71
N TYR A 117 -13.58 5.11 -13.81
CA TYR A 117 -14.13 4.94 -15.14
C TYR A 117 -14.51 3.49 -15.47
N ASP A 118 -13.68 2.53 -15.07
CA ASP A 118 -13.94 1.11 -15.31
C ASP A 118 -15.07 0.60 -14.40
N LEU A 119 -15.13 1.09 -13.16
CA LEU A 119 -16.20 0.75 -12.23
C LEU A 119 -17.56 1.27 -12.75
N ASP A 120 -17.62 2.51 -13.20
CA ASP A 120 -18.83 3.10 -13.78
C ASP A 120 -19.30 2.30 -15.00
N ARG A 121 -18.37 1.95 -15.89
CA ARG A 121 -18.65 1.14 -17.08
C ARG A 121 -19.20 -0.24 -16.75
N LEU A 122 -18.77 -0.83 -15.64
CA LEU A 122 -19.20 -2.15 -15.17
C LEU A 122 -20.43 -2.07 -14.24
N GLY A 123 -20.91 -0.86 -13.93
CA GLY A 123 -22.04 -0.65 -13.02
C GLY A 123 -21.73 -0.96 -11.56
N VAL A 124 -20.47 -0.88 -11.16
CA VAL A 124 -19.99 -1.19 -9.82
C VAL A 124 -19.76 0.10 -9.04
N GLN A 125 -20.34 0.19 -7.85
CA GLN A 125 -20.14 1.34 -6.97
C GLN A 125 -18.95 1.14 -6.04
N THR A 126 -18.20 2.21 -5.78
CA THR A 126 -17.13 2.23 -4.76
C THR A 126 -17.69 1.85 -3.39
N GLY A 127 -16.97 0.98 -2.69
CA GLY A 127 -17.40 0.44 -1.39
C GLY A 127 -18.41 -0.71 -1.50
N GLY A 128 -18.91 -1.01 -2.70
CA GLY A 128 -19.74 -2.17 -2.95
C GLY A 128 -18.94 -3.48 -2.90
N ARG A 129 -19.66 -4.58 -2.75
CA ARG A 129 -19.10 -5.93 -2.91
C ARG A 129 -19.33 -6.40 -4.32
N VAL A 130 -18.35 -7.10 -4.87
CA VAL A 130 -18.40 -7.72 -6.19
C VAL A 130 -17.88 -9.14 -6.11
N ARG A 131 -18.31 -9.94 -7.05
CA ARG A 131 -17.69 -11.23 -7.34
C ARG A 131 -16.63 -11.02 -8.40
N VAL A 132 -15.37 -11.27 -8.03
CA VAL A 132 -14.21 -11.20 -8.92
C VAL A 132 -13.96 -12.59 -9.47
N ARG A 133 -14.01 -12.76 -10.78
CA ARG A 133 -13.72 -14.03 -11.47
C ARG A 133 -12.36 -13.97 -12.12
N GLY A 134 -11.44 -14.77 -11.61
CA GLY A 134 -10.14 -15.09 -12.18
C GLY A 134 -10.00 -16.57 -12.48
N ARG A 135 -8.99 -17.23 -11.92
CA ARG A 135 -8.88 -18.69 -11.90
C ARG A 135 -10.05 -19.29 -11.10
N GLU A 136 -10.31 -18.72 -9.96
CA GLU A 136 -11.49 -18.99 -9.13
C GLU A 136 -12.34 -17.72 -8.99
N ALA A 137 -13.42 -17.80 -8.24
CA ALA A 137 -14.28 -16.65 -8.00
C ALA A 137 -14.27 -16.28 -6.52
N LEU A 138 -13.98 -15.02 -6.22
CA LEU A 138 -13.93 -14.48 -4.86
C LEU A 138 -14.89 -13.30 -4.73
N GLU A 139 -15.44 -13.13 -3.54
CA GLU A 139 -16.27 -11.96 -3.21
C GLU A 139 -15.49 -10.99 -2.34
N MET A 140 -15.31 -9.77 -2.82
CA MET A 140 -14.54 -8.75 -2.10
C MET A 140 -15.09 -7.34 -2.30
N GLY A 141 -14.65 -6.42 -1.45
CA GLY A 141 -14.95 -5.00 -1.60
C GLY A 141 -14.20 -4.38 -2.78
N VAL A 142 -14.76 -3.34 -3.37
CA VAL A 142 -14.13 -2.57 -4.44
C VAL A 142 -13.85 -1.15 -3.99
N LEU A 143 -12.68 -0.65 -4.31
CA LEU A 143 -12.23 0.70 -4.03
C LEU A 143 -11.91 1.42 -5.35
N ALA A 144 -12.53 2.58 -5.57
CA ALA A 144 -12.15 3.44 -6.67
C ALA A 144 -10.80 4.10 -6.39
N ASP A 145 -9.91 4.05 -7.37
CA ASP A 145 -8.56 4.59 -7.26
C ASP A 145 -8.16 5.20 -8.61
N THR A 146 -8.00 6.53 -8.64
CA THR A 146 -7.66 7.28 -9.86
C THR A 146 -6.23 7.02 -10.33
N ASP A 147 -5.36 6.53 -9.45
CA ASP A 147 -3.97 6.22 -9.78
C ASP A 147 -3.86 4.86 -10.51
N VAL A 148 -4.91 4.05 -10.46
CA VAL A 148 -4.97 2.81 -11.22
C VAL A 148 -5.28 3.13 -12.68
N PRO A 149 -4.47 2.66 -13.64
CA PRO A 149 -4.75 2.84 -15.06
C PRO A 149 -6.07 2.17 -15.47
N ARG A 150 -6.74 2.72 -16.47
CA ARG A 150 -7.95 2.11 -17.05
C ARG A 150 -7.65 0.72 -17.60
N GLY A 151 -8.60 -0.17 -17.43
CA GLY A 151 -8.47 -1.57 -17.85
C GLY A 151 -7.61 -2.43 -16.92
N VAL A 152 -7.27 -1.91 -15.73
CA VAL A 152 -6.45 -2.60 -14.73
C VAL A 152 -7.22 -2.73 -13.42
N ALA A 153 -7.09 -3.87 -12.78
CA ALA A 153 -7.52 -4.12 -11.41
C ALA A 153 -6.30 -4.45 -10.56
N VAL A 154 -6.17 -3.82 -9.42
CA VAL A 154 -5.06 -4.04 -8.48
C VAL A 154 -5.58 -4.71 -7.22
N ILE A 155 -4.92 -5.79 -6.81
CA ILE A 155 -5.20 -6.48 -5.56
C ILE A 155 -3.92 -6.55 -4.73
N ASP A 156 -4.08 -6.39 -3.43
CA ASP A 156 -2.96 -6.58 -2.52
C ASP A 156 -2.84 -8.08 -2.19
N LEU A 157 -1.62 -8.62 -2.25
CA LEU A 157 -1.30 -9.97 -1.77
C LEU A 157 -1.22 -9.97 -0.23
N ASP A 158 -1.20 -11.16 0.36
CA ASP A 158 -1.12 -11.35 1.82
C ASP A 158 -2.33 -10.78 2.59
N LEU A 159 -3.49 -10.87 1.97
CA LEU A 159 -4.76 -10.67 2.65
C LEU A 159 -5.11 -11.98 3.36
N ALA A 160 -5.29 -11.94 4.67
CA ALA A 160 -5.42 -13.14 5.51
C ALA A 160 -6.58 -14.08 5.12
N ASP A 161 -7.62 -13.58 4.45
CA ASP A 161 -8.83 -14.36 4.18
C ASP A 161 -9.33 -14.26 2.73
N ASP A 162 -8.73 -13.43 1.88
CA ASP A 162 -9.33 -13.10 0.58
C ASP A 162 -8.72 -13.88 -0.60
N GLY A 163 -7.82 -14.84 -0.34
CA GLY A 163 -7.31 -15.77 -1.35
C GLY A 163 -6.92 -15.12 -2.68
N ALA A 164 -6.20 -13.99 -2.65
CA ALA A 164 -5.81 -13.28 -3.87
C ALA A 164 -5.05 -14.18 -4.85
N GLU A 165 -4.34 -15.16 -4.33
CA GLU A 165 -3.67 -16.22 -5.08
C GLU A 165 -4.65 -17.10 -5.88
N ASP A 166 -5.89 -17.24 -5.44
CA ASP A 166 -6.90 -18.03 -6.15
C ASP A 166 -7.37 -17.36 -7.45
N LEU A 167 -7.20 -16.05 -7.55
CA LEU A 167 -7.45 -15.32 -8.79
C LEU A 167 -6.33 -15.50 -9.81
N ILE A 168 -5.12 -15.88 -9.36
CA ILE A 168 -3.91 -15.91 -10.17
C ILE A 168 -3.69 -17.31 -10.73
N ASP A 169 -3.53 -17.40 -12.05
CA ASP A 169 -3.06 -18.59 -12.74
C ASP A 169 -1.58 -18.39 -13.09
N SER A 170 -0.70 -19.06 -12.37
CA SER A 170 0.76 -18.98 -12.57
C SER A 170 1.23 -19.54 -13.91
N GLY A 171 0.40 -20.34 -14.57
CA GLY A 171 0.67 -20.87 -15.93
C GLY A 171 0.49 -19.83 -17.03
N ARG A 172 -0.17 -18.71 -16.74
CA ARG A 172 -0.42 -17.65 -17.70
C ARG A 172 0.61 -16.54 -17.61
N THR A 173 0.88 -15.90 -18.74
CA THR A 173 1.77 -14.73 -18.79
C THR A 173 1.13 -13.51 -18.11
N VAL A 174 -0.19 -13.39 -18.19
CA VAL A 174 -1.00 -12.35 -17.57
C VAL A 174 -2.31 -12.95 -17.09
N ASN A 175 -2.86 -12.38 -16.05
CA ASN A 175 -4.17 -12.75 -15.51
C ASN A 175 -5.15 -11.61 -15.77
N ASP A 176 -6.32 -11.95 -16.25
CA ASP A 176 -7.43 -11.03 -16.43
C ASP A 176 -8.59 -11.49 -15.54
N VAL A 177 -9.28 -10.52 -14.94
CA VAL A 177 -10.44 -10.77 -14.06
C VAL A 177 -11.68 -10.07 -14.58
N ARG A 178 -12.84 -10.63 -14.28
CA ARG A 178 -14.15 -10.01 -14.53
C ARG A 178 -14.81 -9.67 -13.21
N LEU A 179 -15.48 -8.52 -13.17
CA LEU A 179 -16.26 -8.08 -12.02
C LEU A 179 -17.73 -8.31 -12.30
N GLU A 180 -18.40 -8.98 -11.37
CA GLU A 180 -19.85 -9.23 -11.40
C GLU A 180 -20.46 -8.56 -10.15
N THR A 181 -21.52 -7.78 -10.34
CA THR A 181 -22.31 -7.23 -9.22
C THR A 181 -23.03 -8.34 -8.49
N LEU A 182 -23.08 -8.24 -7.16
CA LEU A 182 -23.79 -9.18 -6.29
C LEU A 182 -25.26 -8.78 -6.12
#